data_fcbc85ea11f0b1d3e480fb9fc3c4e1cf
#
_entry.id   fcbc85ea11f0b1d3e480fb9fc3c4e1cf
#
_cell.length_a   1.000
_cell.length_b   1.000
_cell.length_c   1.000
_cell.angle_alpha   90.00
_cell.angle_beta   90.00
_cell.angle_gamma   90.00
#
_symmetry.space_group_name_H-M   'P 1'
#
loop_
_entity.id
_entity.type
_entity.pdbx_description
1 polymer ?
#
loop_
_entity_poly.entity_id
_entity_poly.type
_entity_poly.pdbx_seq_one_letter_code
_entity_poly.pdbx_strand_id
1 'polypeptide(L)'
;MNEAYVFTIILIIVAVIAVVAFIVGVIVKYKENKENATKKKVYVNKLVITYCGVGTALMNKKELGYRNDTYEEAMKSRQRLIDIANKAHQTLASLSDTDIFNFEGIVVIHRNQFIAIEESTYMEYE
;
A
#
# COMPACT_ATOMS: atom_id res chain seq x y z
N MET A 1 -23.29 -41.01 35.70
CA MET A 1 -22.02 -40.37 35.30
C MET A 1 -21.84 -39.11 36.14
N ASN A 2 -20.72 -38.94 36.76
CA ASN A 2 -20.45 -37.79 37.60
C ASN A 2 -20.27 -36.52 36.71
N GLU A 3 -20.95 -35.45 37.05
CA GLU A 3 -20.86 -34.17 36.32
C GLU A 3 -19.42 -33.64 36.25
N ALA A 4 -18.62 -33.81 37.32
CA ALA A 4 -17.22 -33.44 37.32
C ALA A 4 -16.39 -34.22 36.28
N TYR A 5 -16.73 -35.49 36.04
CA TYR A 5 -16.07 -36.32 35.04
C TYR A 5 -16.37 -35.82 33.60
N VAL A 6 -17.64 -35.52 33.32
CA VAL A 6 -18.06 -34.97 32.04
C VAL A 6 -17.39 -33.62 31.78
N PHE A 7 -17.32 -32.74 32.76
CA PHE A 7 -16.66 -31.46 32.68
C PHE A 7 -15.15 -31.58 32.37
N THR A 8 -14.50 -32.54 33.02
CA THR A 8 -13.06 -32.82 32.78
C THR A 8 -12.83 -33.30 31.36
N ILE A 9 -13.69 -34.16 30.80
CA ILE A 9 -13.59 -34.62 29.40
C ILE A 9 -13.74 -33.45 28.44
N ILE A 10 -14.71 -32.56 28.66
CA ILE A 10 -14.92 -31.36 27.83
C ILE A 10 -13.69 -30.45 27.85
N LEU A 11 -13.08 -30.22 29.02
CA LEU A 11 -11.85 -29.43 29.13
C LEU A 11 -10.69 -30.03 28.35
N ILE A 12 -10.52 -31.34 28.38
CA ILE A 12 -9.48 -32.05 27.64
C ILE A 12 -9.71 -31.91 26.15
N ILE A 13 -10.94 -32.05 25.66
CA ILE A 13 -11.29 -31.88 24.24
C ILE A 13 -10.99 -30.45 23.76
N VAL A 14 -11.38 -29.44 24.53
CA VAL A 14 -11.10 -28.03 24.23
C VAL A 14 -9.60 -27.76 24.18
N ALA A 15 -8.85 -28.29 25.11
CA ALA A 15 -7.39 -28.14 25.14
C ALA A 15 -6.72 -28.78 23.92
N VAL A 16 -7.15 -29.97 23.51
CA VAL A 16 -6.65 -30.65 22.30
C VAL A 16 -6.97 -29.84 21.04
N ILE A 17 -8.18 -29.33 20.89
CA ILE A 17 -8.56 -28.49 19.76
C ILE A 17 -7.69 -27.21 19.70
N ALA A 18 -7.44 -26.56 20.83
CA ALA A 18 -6.60 -25.36 20.89
C ALA A 18 -5.16 -25.66 20.45
N VAL A 19 -4.58 -26.77 20.91
CA VAL A 19 -3.23 -27.20 20.52
C VAL A 19 -3.15 -27.50 19.02
N VAL A 20 -4.11 -28.22 18.48
CA VAL A 20 -4.16 -28.54 17.04
C VAL A 20 -4.27 -27.26 16.21
N ALA A 21 -5.14 -26.34 16.58
CA ALA A 21 -5.28 -25.05 15.91
C ALA A 21 -3.97 -24.23 15.92
N PHE A 22 -3.26 -24.23 17.03
CA PHE A 22 -1.96 -23.57 17.16
C PHE A 22 -0.91 -24.20 16.22
N ILE A 23 -0.81 -25.51 16.18
CA ILE A 23 0.13 -26.24 15.32
C ILE A 23 -0.16 -25.95 13.84
N VAL A 24 -1.43 -26.00 13.42
CA VAL A 24 -1.84 -25.70 12.05
C VAL A 24 -1.46 -24.25 11.69
N GLY A 25 -1.70 -23.29 12.57
CA GLY A 25 -1.33 -21.90 12.36
C GLY A 25 0.18 -21.71 12.16
N VAL A 26 1.00 -22.38 12.96
CA VAL A 26 2.47 -22.36 12.83
C VAL A 26 2.93 -22.95 11.50
N ILE A 27 2.36 -24.09 11.08
CA ILE A 27 2.69 -24.73 9.80
C ILE A 27 2.35 -23.84 8.61
N VAL A 28 1.16 -23.25 8.61
CA VAL A 28 0.71 -22.34 7.54
C VAL A 28 1.66 -21.14 7.44
N LYS A 29 1.97 -20.51 8.56
CA LYS A 29 2.90 -19.37 8.61
C LYS A 29 4.31 -19.74 8.14
N TYR A 30 4.81 -20.91 8.49
CA TYR A 30 6.10 -21.41 8.03
C TYR A 30 6.14 -21.60 6.53
N LYS A 31 5.12 -22.22 5.93
CA LYS A 31 5.00 -22.41 4.48
C LYS A 31 4.95 -21.07 3.75
N GLU A 32 4.16 -20.14 4.23
CA GLU A 32 4.03 -18.81 3.66
C GLU A 32 5.37 -18.06 3.67
N ASN A 33 6.09 -18.08 4.80
CA ASN A 33 7.40 -17.46 4.91
C ASN A 33 8.43 -18.13 3.98
N LYS A 34 8.37 -19.45 3.81
CA LYS A 34 9.26 -20.19 2.91
C LYS A 34 8.98 -19.87 1.45
N GLU A 35 7.72 -19.76 1.04
CA GLU A 35 7.33 -19.34 -0.31
C GLU A 35 7.80 -17.91 -0.59
N ASN A 36 7.60 -16.98 0.33
CA ASN A 36 8.04 -15.59 0.20
C ASN A 36 9.57 -15.47 0.15
N ALA A 37 10.30 -16.32 0.85
CA ALA A 37 11.76 -16.33 0.83
C ALA A 37 12.33 -16.76 -0.53
N THR A 38 11.59 -17.55 -1.32
CA THR A 38 12.00 -18.00 -2.66
C THR A 38 11.54 -17.06 -3.77
N LYS A 39 10.59 -16.17 -3.50
CA LYS A 39 10.09 -15.19 -4.46
C LYS A 39 10.99 -13.95 -4.49
N LYS A 40 11.13 -13.39 -5.68
CA LYS A 40 11.85 -12.14 -5.88
C LYS A 40 11.08 -10.99 -5.22
N LYS A 41 11.78 -10.19 -4.42
CA LYS A 41 11.22 -8.96 -3.86
C LYS A 41 11.33 -7.83 -4.87
N VAL A 42 10.22 -7.14 -5.09
CA VAL A 42 10.17 -5.94 -5.91
C VAL A 42 9.67 -4.78 -5.04
N TYR A 43 10.40 -3.69 -5.05
CA TYR A 43 10.05 -2.47 -4.33
C TYR A 43 9.27 -1.55 -5.25
N VAL A 44 8.09 -1.12 -4.82
CA VAL A 44 7.22 -0.25 -5.59
C VAL A 44 7.04 1.07 -4.86
N ASN A 45 7.39 2.16 -5.54
CA ASN A 45 7.14 3.52 -5.09
C ASN A 45 6.19 4.19 -6.07
N LYS A 46 5.12 4.76 -5.57
CA LYS A 46 4.13 5.47 -6.39
C LYS A 46 3.81 6.84 -5.83
N LEU A 47 3.51 7.75 -6.72
CA LEU A 47 2.94 9.05 -6.41
C LEU A 47 1.57 9.12 -7.09
N VAL A 48 0.52 9.30 -6.31
CA VAL A 48 -0.86 9.31 -6.80
C VAL A 48 -1.40 10.73 -6.73
N ILE A 49 -1.76 11.28 -7.88
CA ILE A 49 -2.44 12.57 -7.95
C ILE A 49 -3.95 12.36 -8.08
N THR A 50 -4.71 13.00 -7.21
CA THR A 50 -6.17 13.00 -7.21
C THR A 50 -6.69 14.37 -7.64
N TYR A 51 -7.63 14.41 -8.56
CA TYR A 51 -8.21 15.64 -9.09
C TYR A 51 -9.66 15.44 -9.51
N CYS A 52 -10.41 16.53 -9.62
CA CYS A 52 -11.77 16.50 -10.16
C CYS A 52 -11.75 16.69 -11.68
N GLY A 53 -12.63 15.96 -12.38
CA GLY A 53 -12.88 16.20 -13.79
C GLY A 53 -13.59 17.55 -14.04
N VAL A 54 -13.47 18.07 -15.25
CA VAL A 54 -14.13 19.32 -15.66
C VAL A 54 -15.64 19.15 -15.61
N GLY A 55 -16.32 20.01 -14.83
CA GLY A 55 -17.79 20.02 -14.75
C GLY A 55 -18.42 18.81 -14.07
N THR A 56 -17.63 17.98 -13.40
CA THR A 56 -18.09 16.80 -12.66
C THR A 56 -17.55 16.78 -11.25
N ALA A 57 -18.32 16.17 -10.31
CA ALA A 57 -17.85 15.90 -8.95
C ALA A 57 -17.05 14.60 -8.86
N LEU A 58 -16.79 13.92 -9.99
CA LEU A 58 -16.07 12.66 -10.03
C LEU A 58 -14.57 12.88 -9.84
N MET A 59 -14.01 12.18 -8.88
CA MET A 59 -12.57 12.18 -8.64
C MET A 59 -11.87 11.22 -9.59
N ASN A 60 -10.79 11.70 -10.20
CA ASN A 60 -9.89 10.91 -11.01
C ASN A 60 -8.54 10.77 -10.32
N LYS A 61 -7.86 9.65 -10.57
CA LYS A 61 -6.52 9.39 -10.04
C LYS A 61 -5.58 9.01 -11.17
N LYS A 62 -4.37 9.55 -11.13
CA LYS A 62 -3.26 9.15 -11.99
C LYS A 62 -2.07 8.79 -11.11
N GLU A 63 -1.29 7.82 -11.57
CA GLU A 63 -0.14 7.33 -10.84
C GLU A 63 1.15 7.55 -11.62
N LEU A 64 2.19 7.94 -10.89
CA LEU A 64 3.58 7.95 -11.36
C LEU A 64 4.35 7.01 -10.44
N GLY A 65 4.93 5.94 -10.99
CA GLY A 65 5.56 4.92 -10.16
C GLY A 65 6.83 4.34 -10.74
N TYR A 66 7.61 3.75 -9.86
CA TYR A 66 8.82 3.01 -10.18
C TYR A 66 8.82 1.65 -9.50
N ARG A 67 9.28 0.63 -10.24
CA ARG A 67 9.51 -0.71 -9.71
C ARG A 67 11.01 -0.97 -9.73
N ASN A 68 11.57 -1.33 -8.60
CA ASN A 68 13.01 -1.57 -8.46
C ASN A 68 13.28 -2.92 -7.79
N ASP A 69 14.34 -3.57 -8.24
CA ASP A 69 14.75 -4.89 -7.74
C ASP A 69 15.57 -4.80 -6.45
N THR A 70 16.23 -3.69 -6.21
CA THR A 70 17.10 -3.48 -5.05
C THR A 70 16.58 -2.36 -4.17
N TYR A 71 16.88 -2.45 -2.88
CA TYR A 71 16.54 -1.42 -1.90
C TYR A 71 17.19 -0.08 -2.22
N GLU A 72 18.45 -0.09 -2.66
CA GLU A 72 19.18 1.15 -2.99
C GLU A 72 18.55 1.90 -4.16
N GLU A 73 18.19 1.18 -5.22
CA GLU A 73 17.48 1.77 -6.36
C GLU A 73 16.10 2.27 -5.96
N ALA A 74 15.40 1.52 -5.10
CA ALA A 74 14.10 1.93 -4.58
C ALA A 74 14.17 3.23 -3.78
N MET A 75 15.21 3.42 -2.97
CA MET A 75 15.42 4.66 -2.22
C MET A 75 15.69 5.85 -3.14
N LYS A 76 16.43 5.65 -4.21
CA LYS A 76 16.66 6.69 -5.23
C LYS A 76 15.37 7.07 -5.95
N SER A 77 14.56 6.09 -6.31
CA SER A 77 13.25 6.31 -6.94
C SER A 77 12.30 7.05 -6.01
N ARG A 78 12.27 6.65 -4.74
CA ARG A 78 11.48 7.34 -3.71
C ARG A 78 11.88 8.80 -3.57
N GLN A 79 13.18 9.08 -3.55
CA GLN A 79 13.67 10.45 -3.46
C GLN A 79 13.26 11.28 -4.68
N ARG A 80 13.29 10.71 -5.87
CA ARG A 80 12.78 11.38 -7.09
C ARG A 80 11.30 11.73 -6.95
N LEU A 81 10.48 10.81 -6.45
CA LEU A 81 9.05 11.06 -6.25
C LEU A 81 8.80 12.15 -5.19
N ILE A 82 9.58 12.15 -4.11
CA ILE A 82 9.52 13.21 -3.09
C ILE A 82 9.86 14.57 -3.70
N ASP A 83 10.90 14.65 -4.51
CA ASP A 83 11.31 15.88 -5.17
C ASP A 83 10.23 16.37 -6.15
N ILE A 84 9.63 15.47 -6.92
CA ILE A 84 8.51 15.77 -7.82
C ILE A 84 7.31 16.31 -7.04
N ALA A 85 6.96 15.66 -5.93
CA ALA A 85 5.86 16.09 -5.07
C ALA A 85 6.10 17.48 -4.46
N ASN A 86 7.30 17.73 -3.96
CA ASN A 86 7.68 19.03 -3.39
C ASN A 86 7.63 20.13 -4.44
N LYS A 87 8.15 19.88 -5.63
CA LYS A 87 8.08 20.82 -6.74
C LYS A 87 6.64 21.11 -7.15
N ALA A 88 5.80 20.08 -7.20
CA ALA A 88 4.39 20.23 -7.51
C ALA A 88 3.66 21.10 -6.48
N HIS A 89 3.91 20.88 -5.19
CA HIS A 89 3.35 21.70 -4.12
C HIS A 89 3.80 23.16 -4.18
N GLN A 90 5.07 23.40 -4.47
CA GLN A 90 5.60 24.76 -4.67
C GLN A 90 4.94 25.46 -5.86
N THR A 91 4.77 24.74 -6.97
CA THR A 91 4.09 25.26 -8.16
C THR A 91 2.64 25.59 -7.85
N LEU A 92 1.91 24.68 -7.17
CA LEU A 92 0.52 24.89 -6.78
C LEU A 92 0.34 26.10 -5.88
N ALA A 93 1.28 26.34 -4.97
CA ALA A 93 1.23 27.50 -4.06
C ALA A 93 1.37 28.84 -4.82
N SER A 94 2.00 28.84 -6.00
CA SER A 94 2.19 30.02 -6.82
C SER A 94 1.09 30.26 -7.85
N LEU A 95 0.19 29.28 -8.05
CA LEU A 95 -0.87 29.36 -9.07
C LEU A 95 -2.15 29.96 -8.49
N SER A 96 -2.89 30.70 -9.34
CA SER A 96 -4.27 31.11 -9.08
C SER A 96 -5.24 30.00 -9.44
N ASP A 97 -6.48 30.05 -8.93
CA ASP A 97 -7.50 29.00 -9.09
C ASP A 97 -7.76 28.58 -10.54
N THR A 98 -7.66 29.53 -11.47
CA THR A 98 -7.91 29.29 -12.90
C THR A 98 -6.65 28.98 -13.72
N ASP A 99 -5.47 29.07 -13.11
CA ASP A 99 -4.21 28.74 -13.78
C ASP A 99 -4.10 27.24 -14.06
N ILE A 100 -3.38 26.92 -15.13
CA ILE A 100 -3.15 25.53 -15.51
C ILE A 100 -2.02 24.95 -14.69
N PHE A 101 -2.26 23.80 -14.09
CA PHE A 101 -1.28 22.97 -13.42
C PHE A 101 -0.97 21.75 -14.28
N ASN A 102 0.29 21.63 -14.69
CA ASN A 102 0.82 20.47 -15.42
C ASN A 102 1.66 19.63 -14.47
N PHE A 103 1.17 18.43 -14.16
CA PHE A 103 1.89 17.47 -13.32
C PHE A 103 2.62 16.47 -14.21
N GLU A 104 3.93 16.67 -14.40
CA GLU A 104 4.84 15.78 -15.12
C GLU A 104 4.32 15.34 -16.52
N GLY A 105 3.48 16.12 -17.15
CA GLY A 105 2.89 15.81 -18.45
C GLY A 105 1.79 14.74 -18.43
N ILE A 106 1.53 14.11 -17.32
CA ILE A 106 0.51 13.06 -17.19
C ILE A 106 -0.87 13.60 -16.80
N VAL A 107 -0.91 14.73 -16.11
CA VAL A 107 -2.15 15.42 -15.74
C VAL A 107 -2.00 16.89 -16.02
N VAL A 108 -2.95 17.46 -16.77
CA VAL A 108 -3.05 18.89 -17.06
C VAL A 108 -4.45 19.35 -16.65
N ILE A 109 -4.52 20.13 -15.59
CA ILE A 109 -5.78 20.57 -14.97
C ILE A 109 -5.69 22.03 -14.56
N HIS A 110 -6.84 22.65 -14.25
CA HIS A 110 -6.86 23.94 -13.56
C HIS A 110 -6.51 23.74 -12.09
N ARG A 111 -5.87 24.75 -11.49
CA ARG A 111 -5.45 24.68 -10.07
C ARG A 111 -6.58 24.29 -9.12
N ASN A 112 -7.81 24.80 -9.35
CA ASN A 112 -8.97 24.50 -8.52
C ASN A 112 -9.50 23.06 -8.65
N GLN A 113 -9.05 22.30 -9.64
CA GLN A 113 -9.40 20.89 -9.81
C GLN A 113 -8.52 19.95 -9.01
N PHE A 114 -7.37 20.42 -8.54
CA PHE A 114 -6.44 19.62 -7.74
C PHE A 114 -7.03 19.31 -6.36
N ILE A 115 -6.90 18.06 -5.92
CA ILE A 115 -7.33 17.61 -4.60
C ILE A 115 -6.13 17.23 -3.72
N ALA A 116 -5.33 16.24 -4.16
CA ALA A 116 -4.24 15.74 -3.34
C ALA A 116 -3.15 15.04 -4.18
N ILE A 117 -1.94 15.04 -3.64
CA ILE A 117 -0.84 14.17 -4.07
C ILE A 117 -0.48 13.29 -2.88
N GLU A 118 -0.52 11.98 -3.08
CA GLU A 118 -0.21 11.01 -2.03
C GLU A 118 0.93 10.10 -2.45
N GLU A 119 1.79 9.76 -1.51
CA GLU A 119 2.90 8.84 -1.70
C GLU A 119 2.54 7.46 -1.18
N SER A 120 2.86 6.42 -1.95
CA SER A 120 2.64 5.03 -1.56
C SER A 120 3.89 4.21 -1.82
N THR A 121 4.32 3.47 -0.82
CA THR A 121 5.49 2.59 -0.90
C THR A 121 5.12 1.21 -0.38
N TYR A 122 5.39 0.18 -1.16
CA TYR A 122 5.12 -1.19 -0.75
C TYR A 122 6.06 -2.18 -1.45
N MET A 123 6.08 -3.42 -0.95
CA MET A 123 6.82 -4.52 -1.56
C MET A 123 5.86 -5.52 -2.17
N GLU A 124 6.23 -6.04 -3.34
CA GLU A 124 5.58 -7.16 -4.01
C GLU A 124 6.54 -8.34 -4.09
N TYR A 125 6.00 -9.56 -4.10
CA TYR A 125 6.73 -10.79 -4.32
C TYR A 125 6.32 -11.36 -5.68
N GLU A 126 7.29 -11.60 -6.53
CA GLU A 126 7.10 -12.22 -7.85
C GLU A 126 7.45 -13.70 -7.84
#